data_f7d698e4ca436f381ae57d5ccbadc0f3
#
_entry.id   f7d698e4ca436f381ae57d5ccbadc0f3
#
_cell.length_a   1.000
_cell.length_b   1.000
_cell.length_c   1.000
_cell.angle_alpha   90.00
_cell.angle_beta   90.00
_cell.angle_gamma   90.00
#
_symmetry.space_group_name_H-M   'P 1'
#
loop_
_entity.id
_entity.type
_entity.pdbx_description
1 polymer ?
#
loop_
_entity_poly.entity_id
_entity_poly.type
_entity_poly.pdbx_seq_one_letter_code
_entity_poly.pdbx_strand_id
1 'polypeptide(L)'
;MTNFKNRMPVPSEGESNSSSKRTEWEAKNHNTETRAILEEDASYFLRQSVSSPCLSVVTKAEGAYIEDTNGRRYLDFHGNNVHHIGYGHPKLKKAIAEQMDALPFAPRRFASESALALAKKLVEIAPGDLSKVLFTTGGSDAIEVALKIARAATGRHKTISFWDAFHGAGFGAASVGGEQLFRSHVIGPLLSGTEHVAPFACYRCPYGYPDLNGEAQLEICQTTCASFIRYVLEKEGDVAAVIAEPARAVPYI
;
A
#
# COMPACT_ATOMS: atom_id res chain seq x y z
N MET A 1 19.81 20.75 -24.24
CA MET A 1 18.41 20.26 -24.33
C MET A 1 18.47 18.77 -24.57
N THR A 2 18.45 17.98 -23.53
CA THR A 2 18.48 16.52 -23.59
C THR A 2 17.12 16.02 -24.06
N ASN A 3 17.15 15.20 -25.09
CA ASN A 3 16.00 14.67 -25.81
C ASN A 3 15.14 13.78 -24.89
N PHE A 4 14.07 14.33 -24.31
CA PHE A 4 13.11 13.63 -23.45
C PHE A 4 12.26 12.57 -24.19
N LYS A 5 12.43 12.44 -25.52
CA LYS A 5 11.60 11.55 -26.36
C LYS A 5 11.94 10.07 -26.29
N ASN A 6 13.02 9.66 -25.63
CA ASN A 6 13.48 8.26 -25.59
C ASN A 6 13.62 7.67 -24.19
N ARG A 7 12.87 8.13 -23.19
CA ARG A 7 12.69 7.28 -22.00
C ARG A 7 11.64 6.25 -22.37
N MET A 8 12.07 5.00 -22.51
CA MET A 8 11.13 3.88 -22.48
C MET A 8 10.28 4.03 -21.23
N PRO A 9 8.95 3.91 -21.34
CA PRO A 9 8.11 3.88 -20.14
C PRO A 9 8.68 2.79 -19.23
N VAL A 10 8.83 3.10 -17.94
CA VAL A 10 9.20 2.08 -16.96
C VAL A 10 8.17 0.96 -17.09
N PRO A 11 8.58 -0.29 -17.36
CA PRO A 11 7.63 -1.38 -17.51
C PRO A 11 6.76 -1.47 -16.25
N SER A 12 5.44 -1.55 -16.42
CA SER A 12 4.60 -1.91 -15.30
C SER A 12 5.01 -3.28 -14.75
N GLU A 13 4.74 -3.56 -13.49
CA GLU A 13 5.05 -4.87 -12.89
C GLU A 13 4.42 -6.01 -13.72
N GLY A 14 3.20 -5.79 -14.25
CA GLY A 14 2.55 -6.70 -15.19
C GLY A 14 3.31 -6.89 -16.51
N GLU A 15 4.00 -5.87 -17.01
CA GLU A 15 4.85 -5.99 -18.22
C GLU A 15 6.16 -6.70 -17.91
N SER A 16 6.77 -6.49 -16.75
CA SER A 16 7.93 -7.25 -16.28
C SER A 16 7.62 -8.74 -16.13
N ASN A 17 6.36 -9.08 -15.87
CA ASN A 17 5.86 -10.45 -15.82
C ASN A 17 5.76 -11.14 -17.19
N SER A 18 6.07 -10.49 -18.29
CA SER A 18 6.00 -11.04 -19.68
C SER A 18 7.39 -11.32 -20.28
N SER A 19 8.40 -11.58 -19.45
CA SER A 19 9.76 -11.87 -19.92
C SER A 19 9.88 -13.26 -20.56
N SER A 20 10.88 -13.45 -21.45
CA SER A 20 11.20 -14.76 -22.05
C SER A 20 11.48 -15.83 -20.98
N LYS A 21 12.16 -15.46 -19.89
CA LYS A 21 12.42 -16.37 -18.76
C LYS A 21 11.13 -16.82 -18.09
N ARG A 22 10.16 -15.95 -17.97
CA ARG A 22 8.84 -16.31 -17.45
C ARG A 22 8.13 -17.28 -18.39
N THR A 23 8.09 -17.00 -19.68
CA THR A 23 7.48 -17.89 -20.67
C THR A 23 8.11 -19.30 -20.66
N GLU A 24 9.44 -19.37 -20.54
CA GLU A 24 10.15 -20.64 -20.39
C GLU A 24 9.78 -21.37 -19.09
N TRP A 25 9.65 -20.62 -18.00
CA TRP A 25 9.25 -21.17 -16.72
C TRP A 25 7.81 -21.70 -16.75
N GLU A 26 6.87 -20.95 -17.34
CA GLU A 26 5.48 -21.34 -17.53
C GLU A 26 5.34 -22.60 -18.38
N ALA A 27 6.12 -22.69 -19.48
CA ALA A 27 6.14 -23.87 -20.33
C ALA A 27 6.54 -25.16 -19.60
N LYS A 28 7.45 -25.04 -18.61
CA LYS A 28 7.95 -26.17 -17.81
C LYS A 28 7.07 -26.49 -16.61
N ASN A 29 6.35 -25.52 -16.08
CA ASN A 29 5.73 -25.61 -14.78
C ASN A 29 4.20 -25.64 -14.81
N HIS A 30 3.56 -25.11 -15.87
CA HIS A 30 2.12 -25.15 -15.99
C HIS A 30 1.67 -26.44 -16.68
N ASN A 31 0.77 -27.16 -16.02
CA ASN A 31 0.03 -28.25 -16.63
C ASN A 31 -1.15 -27.69 -17.48
N THR A 32 -1.90 -28.58 -18.14
CA THR A 32 -3.03 -28.19 -19.00
C THR A 32 -4.12 -27.48 -18.21
N GLU A 33 -4.42 -27.93 -17.00
CA GLU A 33 -5.43 -27.32 -16.11
C GLU A 33 -5.03 -25.89 -15.73
N THR A 34 -3.78 -25.70 -15.28
CA THR A 34 -3.27 -24.35 -14.94
C THR A 34 -3.41 -23.39 -16.11
N ARG A 35 -3.03 -23.82 -17.31
CA ARG A 35 -3.13 -22.97 -18.52
C ARG A 35 -4.56 -22.61 -18.85
N ALA A 36 -5.47 -23.57 -18.80
CA ALA A 36 -6.88 -23.34 -19.07
C ALA A 36 -7.49 -22.31 -18.10
N ILE A 37 -7.19 -22.45 -16.80
CA ILE A 37 -7.65 -21.49 -15.77
C ILE A 37 -7.07 -20.09 -15.99
N LEU A 38 -5.79 -19.98 -16.32
CA LEU A 38 -5.15 -18.68 -16.57
C LEU A 38 -5.67 -18.00 -17.84
N GLU A 39 -5.97 -18.76 -18.90
CA GLU A 39 -6.60 -18.25 -20.12
C GLU A 39 -8.04 -17.77 -19.84
N GLU A 40 -8.78 -18.52 -19.04
CA GLU A 40 -10.12 -18.13 -18.62
C GLU A 40 -10.08 -16.88 -17.72
N ASP A 41 -9.20 -16.81 -16.73
CA ASP A 41 -8.98 -15.63 -15.90
C ASP A 41 -8.71 -14.38 -16.76
N ALA A 42 -7.81 -14.49 -17.72
CA ALA A 42 -7.48 -13.39 -18.62
C ALA A 42 -8.64 -12.93 -19.51
N SER A 43 -9.65 -13.79 -19.73
CA SER A 43 -10.83 -13.46 -20.54
C SER A 43 -11.91 -12.70 -19.77
N TYR A 44 -11.95 -12.85 -18.44
CA TYR A 44 -12.97 -12.23 -17.59
C TYR A 44 -12.47 -11.04 -16.76
N PHE A 45 -11.20 -11.01 -16.42
CA PHE A 45 -10.65 -9.93 -15.58
C PHE A 45 -9.97 -8.84 -16.42
N LEU A 46 -10.17 -7.59 -16.02
CA LEU A 46 -9.39 -6.49 -16.57
C LEU A 46 -7.91 -6.67 -16.24
N ARG A 47 -7.07 -6.40 -17.23
CA ARG A 47 -5.62 -6.41 -17.01
C ARG A 47 -5.24 -5.37 -15.97
N GLN A 48 -4.55 -5.80 -14.92
CA GLN A 48 -4.02 -4.95 -13.86
C GLN A 48 -2.51 -4.83 -14.02
N SER A 49 -1.99 -3.61 -13.94
CA SER A 49 -0.56 -3.34 -14.15
C SER A 49 0.36 -4.08 -13.20
N VAL A 50 -0.09 -4.36 -11.98
CA VAL A 50 0.70 -4.99 -10.92
C VAL A 50 0.52 -6.52 -10.88
N SER A 51 -0.65 -7.03 -11.30
CA SER A 51 -1.05 -8.42 -11.05
C SER A 51 -1.25 -9.26 -12.31
N SER A 52 -1.30 -8.66 -13.49
CA SER A 52 -1.54 -9.38 -14.73
C SER A 52 -0.31 -9.44 -15.65
N PRO A 53 -0.11 -10.56 -16.35
CA PRO A 53 -0.83 -11.82 -16.25
C PRO A 53 -0.54 -12.55 -14.93
N CYS A 54 -1.52 -13.31 -14.41
CA CYS A 54 -1.33 -14.10 -13.20
C CYS A 54 -0.18 -15.10 -13.34
N LEU A 55 0.60 -15.30 -12.30
CA LEU A 55 1.80 -16.15 -12.35
C LEU A 55 1.45 -17.64 -12.40
N SER A 56 0.47 -18.07 -11.61
CA SER A 56 0.02 -19.45 -11.50
C SER A 56 -1.35 -19.49 -10.81
N VAL A 57 -1.88 -20.70 -10.62
CA VAL A 57 -3.14 -20.93 -9.90
C VAL A 57 -2.83 -21.53 -8.54
N VAL A 58 -3.25 -20.83 -7.48
CA VAL A 58 -3.12 -21.27 -6.09
C VAL A 58 -4.40 -22.00 -5.68
N THR A 59 -4.26 -23.22 -5.14
CA THR A 59 -5.39 -24.08 -4.74
C THR A 59 -5.53 -24.21 -3.23
N LYS A 60 -4.42 -24.06 -2.49
CA LYS A 60 -4.41 -24.18 -1.03
C LYS A 60 -3.44 -23.19 -0.41
N ALA A 61 -3.70 -22.83 0.83
CA ALA A 61 -2.79 -22.04 1.64
C ALA A 61 -2.91 -22.45 3.12
N GLU A 62 -1.77 -22.58 3.79
CA GLU A 62 -1.71 -22.94 5.22
C GLU A 62 -0.42 -22.40 5.86
N GLY A 63 -0.54 -21.76 7.02
CA GLY A 63 0.58 -21.14 7.69
C GLY A 63 1.26 -20.09 6.81
N ALA A 64 2.54 -20.26 6.51
CA ALA A 64 3.29 -19.37 5.63
C ALA A 64 3.41 -19.89 4.18
N TYR A 65 2.63 -20.88 3.80
CA TYR A 65 2.77 -21.53 2.50
C TYR A 65 1.51 -21.44 1.66
N ILE A 66 1.71 -21.29 0.35
CA ILE A 66 0.71 -21.48 -0.70
C ILE A 66 1.06 -22.70 -1.53
N GLU A 67 0.08 -23.34 -2.14
CA GLU A 67 0.24 -24.54 -2.98
C GLU A 67 -0.44 -24.34 -4.33
N ASP A 68 0.25 -24.65 -5.42
CA ASP A 68 -0.29 -24.55 -6.78
C ASP A 68 -1.08 -25.80 -7.21
N THR A 69 -1.65 -25.76 -8.40
CA THR A 69 -2.39 -26.89 -9.03
C THR A 69 -1.55 -28.16 -9.23
N ASN A 70 -0.22 -28.05 -9.20
CA ASN A 70 0.69 -29.20 -9.29
C ASN A 70 1.07 -29.77 -7.91
N GLY A 71 0.53 -29.23 -6.83
CA GLY A 71 0.88 -29.61 -5.45
C GLY A 71 2.24 -29.05 -4.98
N ARG A 72 2.84 -28.12 -5.69
CA ARG A 72 4.07 -27.48 -5.27
C ARG A 72 3.79 -26.44 -4.21
N ARG A 73 4.57 -26.45 -3.15
CA ARG A 73 4.46 -25.51 -2.04
C ARG A 73 5.50 -24.42 -2.16
N TYR A 74 5.07 -23.19 -1.95
CA TYR A 74 5.91 -21.98 -1.97
C TYR A 74 5.79 -21.29 -0.62
N LEU A 75 6.93 -20.86 -0.07
CA LEU A 75 6.93 -19.98 1.10
C LEU A 75 6.52 -18.58 0.63
N ASP A 76 5.39 -18.11 1.15
CA ASP A 76 4.84 -16.81 0.75
C ASP A 76 5.35 -15.70 1.66
N PHE A 77 6.24 -14.87 1.13
CA PHE A 77 6.76 -13.69 1.80
C PHE A 77 5.93 -12.43 1.58
N HIS A 78 4.89 -12.51 0.75
CA HIS A 78 4.14 -11.33 0.37
C HIS A 78 2.71 -11.32 0.96
N GLY A 79 1.88 -12.31 0.63
CA GLY A 79 0.49 -12.42 1.10
C GLY A 79 -0.34 -11.15 0.97
N ASN A 80 0.05 -10.21 0.10
CA ASN A 80 -0.50 -8.85 -0.01
C ASN A 80 -0.65 -8.13 1.35
N ASN A 81 0.24 -8.43 2.31
CA ASN A 81 0.22 -7.89 3.67
C ASN A 81 -1.07 -8.19 4.46
N VAL A 82 -1.82 -9.24 4.09
CA VAL A 82 -3.09 -9.59 4.73
C VAL A 82 -2.93 -10.71 5.76
N HIS A 83 -2.05 -11.68 5.50
CA HIS A 83 -1.94 -12.90 6.30
C HIS A 83 -0.77 -12.88 7.30
N HIS A 84 -0.65 -11.81 8.09
CA HIS A 84 0.45 -11.64 9.06
C HIS A 84 0.52 -12.76 10.11
N ILE A 85 -0.59 -13.41 10.43
CA ILE A 85 -0.66 -14.54 11.37
C ILE A 85 -0.66 -15.90 10.67
N GLY A 86 -0.45 -15.92 9.35
CA GLY A 86 -0.51 -17.10 8.51
C GLY A 86 -1.89 -17.44 7.98
N TYR A 87 -1.90 -18.22 6.92
CA TYR A 87 -3.11 -18.71 6.28
C TYR A 87 -3.85 -19.71 7.15
N GLY A 88 -5.17 -19.61 7.20
CA GLY A 88 -6.02 -20.63 7.82
C GLY A 88 -5.89 -20.74 9.35
N HIS A 89 -5.43 -19.69 10.04
CA HIS A 89 -5.22 -19.71 11.50
C HIS A 89 -6.47 -20.19 12.24
N PRO A 90 -6.40 -21.29 13.04
CA PRO A 90 -7.59 -21.96 13.56
C PRO A 90 -8.44 -21.10 14.49
N LYS A 91 -7.81 -20.29 15.33
CA LYS A 91 -8.53 -19.37 16.24
C LYS A 91 -9.28 -18.28 15.46
N LEU A 92 -8.68 -17.77 14.36
CA LEU A 92 -9.34 -16.77 13.51
C LEU A 92 -10.54 -17.38 12.79
N LYS A 93 -10.39 -18.55 12.17
CA LYS A 93 -11.49 -19.27 11.52
C LYS A 93 -12.66 -19.52 12.46
N LYS A 94 -12.35 -19.97 13.68
CA LYS A 94 -13.36 -20.21 14.72
C LYS A 94 -14.09 -18.93 15.09
N ALA A 95 -13.37 -17.85 15.39
CA ALA A 95 -13.96 -16.57 15.77
C ALA A 95 -14.84 -15.97 14.65
N ILE A 96 -14.43 -16.10 13.39
CA ILE A 96 -15.25 -15.68 12.26
C ILE A 96 -16.54 -16.49 12.16
N ALA A 97 -16.46 -17.83 12.26
CA ALA A 97 -17.62 -18.69 12.19
C ALA A 97 -18.62 -18.38 13.30
N GLU A 98 -18.16 -18.28 14.55
CA GLU A 98 -18.99 -17.93 15.70
C GLU A 98 -19.66 -16.57 15.56
N GLN A 99 -18.94 -15.57 15.03
CA GLN A 99 -19.51 -14.23 14.79
C GLN A 99 -20.53 -14.24 13.64
N MET A 100 -20.27 -15.02 12.57
CA MET A 100 -21.21 -15.17 11.46
C MET A 100 -22.52 -15.82 11.89
N ASP A 101 -22.45 -16.81 12.79
CA ASP A 101 -23.63 -17.47 13.34
C ASP A 101 -24.43 -16.54 14.27
N ALA A 102 -23.73 -15.73 15.07
CA ALA A 102 -24.37 -14.85 16.06
C ALA A 102 -24.92 -13.55 15.45
N LEU A 103 -24.07 -12.83 14.72
CA LEU A 103 -24.42 -11.53 14.13
C LEU A 103 -23.46 -11.22 12.97
N PRO A 104 -23.80 -11.61 11.74
CA PRO A 104 -22.91 -11.42 10.58
C PRO A 104 -22.75 -9.96 10.18
N PHE A 105 -23.76 -9.12 10.44
CA PHE A 105 -23.73 -7.69 10.11
C PHE A 105 -24.59 -6.89 11.06
N ALA A 106 -24.07 -5.74 11.49
CA ALA A 106 -24.83 -4.71 12.21
C ALA A 106 -24.68 -3.36 11.50
N PRO A 107 -25.77 -2.72 11.04
CA PRO A 107 -25.72 -1.36 10.50
C PRO A 107 -25.14 -0.41 11.55
N ARG A 108 -24.31 0.56 11.14
CA ARG A 108 -23.60 1.45 12.09
C ARG A 108 -24.54 2.26 13.01
N ARG A 109 -25.82 2.33 12.73
CA ARG A 109 -26.83 2.90 13.64
C ARG A 109 -26.98 2.11 14.93
N PHE A 110 -26.60 0.84 14.92
CA PHE A 110 -26.58 -0.04 16.08
C PHE A 110 -25.14 -0.27 16.55
N ALA A 111 -24.94 -0.35 17.85
CA ALA A 111 -23.67 -0.74 18.39
C ALA A 111 -23.45 -2.25 18.17
N SER A 112 -22.21 -2.63 17.92
CA SER A 112 -21.76 -4.02 17.83
C SER A 112 -20.64 -4.25 18.85
N GLU A 113 -20.76 -5.29 19.66
CA GLU A 113 -19.77 -5.59 20.69
C GLU A 113 -18.40 -5.92 20.08
N SER A 114 -18.36 -6.67 18.98
CA SER A 114 -17.11 -7.02 18.30
C SER A 114 -16.40 -5.78 17.73
N ALA A 115 -17.14 -4.85 17.10
CA ALA A 115 -16.58 -3.60 16.60
C ALA A 115 -16.10 -2.69 17.74
N LEU A 116 -16.86 -2.63 18.86
CA LEU A 116 -16.47 -1.87 20.04
C LEU A 116 -15.20 -2.44 20.69
N ALA A 117 -15.11 -3.76 20.82
CA ALA A 117 -13.93 -4.43 21.38
C ALA A 117 -12.67 -4.14 20.56
N LEU A 118 -12.77 -4.19 19.22
CA LEU A 118 -11.67 -3.81 18.34
C LEU A 118 -11.30 -2.33 18.48
N ALA A 119 -12.27 -1.43 18.52
CA ALA A 119 -12.01 0.00 18.68
C ALA A 119 -11.30 0.30 20.01
N LYS A 120 -11.71 -0.32 21.11
CA LYS A 120 -11.03 -0.22 22.41
C LYS A 120 -9.59 -0.70 22.33
N LYS A 121 -9.37 -1.87 21.69
CA LYS A 121 -8.02 -2.42 21.54
C LYS A 121 -7.11 -1.53 20.72
N LEU A 122 -7.63 -0.94 19.65
CA LEU A 122 -6.87 0.01 18.82
C LEU A 122 -6.49 1.28 19.59
N VAL A 123 -7.42 1.83 20.38
CA VAL A 123 -7.14 2.99 21.24
C VAL A 123 -6.10 2.67 22.31
N GLU A 124 -6.16 1.49 22.92
CA GLU A 124 -5.19 1.03 23.92
C GLU A 124 -3.75 0.99 23.39
N ILE A 125 -3.56 0.57 22.13
CA ILE A 125 -2.24 0.43 21.51
C ILE A 125 -1.82 1.64 20.67
N ALA A 126 -2.72 2.59 20.43
CA ALA A 126 -2.42 3.77 19.65
C ALA A 126 -1.46 4.71 20.39
N PRO A 127 -0.55 5.40 19.69
CA PRO A 127 0.36 6.34 20.32
C PRO A 127 -0.35 7.64 20.74
N GLY A 128 0.19 8.30 21.76
CA GLY A 128 -0.29 9.61 22.21
C GLY A 128 -1.71 9.55 22.80
N ASP A 129 -2.53 10.51 22.47
CA ASP A 129 -3.89 10.72 22.96
C ASP A 129 -5.01 10.33 21.98
N LEU A 130 -4.66 9.51 20.97
CA LEU A 130 -5.63 9.02 20.00
C LEU A 130 -6.70 8.15 20.67
N SER A 131 -7.95 8.64 20.70
CA SER A 131 -9.06 8.06 21.47
C SER A 131 -10.29 7.70 20.64
N LYS A 132 -10.27 7.92 19.34
CA LYS A 132 -11.38 7.67 18.43
C LYS A 132 -10.96 6.85 17.22
N VAL A 133 -11.83 5.95 16.80
CA VAL A 133 -11.61 5.05 15.65
C VAL A 133 -12.77 5.18 14.67
N LEU A 134 -12.44 5.23 13.39
CA LEU A 134 -13.37 5.09 12.28
C LEU A 134 -12.91 3.90 11.42
N PHE A 135 -13.76 2.89 11.28
CA PHE A 135 -13.50 1.79 10.35
C PHE A 135 -13.97 2.16 8.94
N THR A 136 -13.17 1.78 7.96
CA THR A 136 -13.44 1.96 6.53
C THR A 136 -13.33 0.63 5.81
N THR A 137 -13.71 0.57 4.53
CA THR A 137 -13.70 -0.65 3.72
C THR A 137 -12.31 -1.05 3.24
N GLY A 138 -11.34 -0.13 3.28
CA GLY A 138 -9.96 -0.40 2.86
C GLY A 138 -9.05 0.79 3.10
N GLY A 139 -7.75 0.61 2.84
CA GLY A 139 -6.72 1.65 3.04
C GLY A 139 -6.96 2.90 2.19
N SER A 140 -7.34 2.74 0.92
CA SER A 140 -7.68 3.88 0.06
C SER A 140 -8.82 4.72 0.65
N ASP A 141 -9.90 4.08 1.09
CA ASP A 141 -11.03 4.78 1.73
C ASP A 141 -10.61 5.45 3.04
N ALA A 142 -9.73 4.81 3.80
CA ALA A 142 -9.20 5.41 5.04
C ALA A 142 -8.47 6.73 4.75
N ILE A 143 -7.64 6.78 3.73
CA ILE A 143 -6.95 8.01 3.30
C ILE A 143 -7.94 9.05 2.77
N GLU A 144 -8.91 8.66 1.93
CA GLU A 144 -9.95 9.60 1.44
C GLU A 144 -10.72 10.25 2.59
N VAL A 145 -11.07 9.46 3.61
CA VAL A 145 -11.76 9.98 4.80
C VAL A 145 -10.83 10.84 5.66
N ALA A 146 -9.57 10.43 5.85
CA ALA A 146 -8.59 11.21 6.60
C ALA A 146 -8.36 12.60 5.98
N LEU A 147 -8.26 12.68 4.65
CA LEU A 147 -8.16 13.96 3.92
C LEU A 147 -9.38 14.86 4.16
N LYS A 148 -10.58 14.28 4.13
CA LYS A 148 -11.82 15.05 4.42
C LYS A 148 -11.85 15.54 5.86
N ILE A 149 -11.46 14.70 6.82
CA ILE A 149 -11.40 15.08 8.24
C ILE A 149 -10.38 16.20 8.45
N ALA A 150 -9.17 16.07 7.89
CA ALA A 150 -8.13 17.08 8.00
C ALA A 150 -8.59 18.44 7.45
N ARG A 151 -9.23 18.45 6.29
CA ARG A 151 -9.79 19.66 5.66
C ARG A 151 -10.91 20.27 6.50
N ALA A 152 -11.84 19.44 6.99
CA ALA A 152 -12.97 19.91 7.82
C ALA A 152 -12.49 20.49 9.15
N ALA A 153 -11.51 19.85 9.79
CA ALA A 153 -11.00 20.27 11.08
C ALA A 153 -10.15 21.56 11.02
N THR A 154 -9.43 21.78 9.93
CA THR A 154 -8.48 22.89 9.79
C THR A 154 -9.02 24.07 8.97
N GLY A 155 -10.03 23.86 8.14
CA GLY A 155 -10.47 24.80 7.12
C GLY A 155 -9.44 25.00 5.98
N ARG A 156 -8.40 24.18 5.93
CA ARG A 156 -7.32 24.21 4.94
C ARG A 156 -7.46 23.04 3.99
N HIS A 157 -6.81 23.08 2.82
CA HIS A 157 -6.97 22.04 1.81
C HIS A 157 -5.68 21.37 1.34
N LYS A 158 -4.52 22.01 1.53
CA LYS A 158 -3.24 21.45 1.10
C LYS A 158 -2.75 20.33 2.02
N THR A 159 -1.98 19.45 1.44
CA THR A 159 -1.30 18.35 2.16
C THR A 159 0.17 18.32 1.75
N ILE A 160 1.03 17.84 2.66
CA ILE A 160 2.42 17.48 2.35
C ILE A 160 2.53 15.97 2.43
N SER A 161 3.18 15.37 1.45
CA SER A 161 3.46 13.94 1.39
C SER A 161 4.88 13.69 0.89
N PHE A 162 5.25 12.44 0.72
CA PHE A 162 6.58 12.05 0.28
C PHE A 162 6.54 11.39 -1.09
N TRP A 163 7.57 11.66 -1.91
CA TRP A 163 7.85 10.86 -3.10
C TRP A 163 8.06 9.40 -2.70
N ASP A 164 7.72 8.47 -3.60
CA ASP A 164 7.80 7.02 -3.42
C ASP A 164 6.89 6.46 -2.30
N ALA A 165 5.92 7.24 -1.81
CA ALA A 165 4.92 6.77 -0.85
C ALA A 165 3.71 6.16 -1.58
N PHE A 166 3.09 5.13 -0.98
CA PHE A 166 1.86 4.55 -1.49
C PHE A 166 0.74 4.64 -0.45
N HIS A 167 -0.32 5.37 -0.78
CA HIS A 167 -1.46 5.60 0.13
C HIS A 167 -2.78 5.04 -0.38
N GLY A 168 -2.78 4.43 -1.55
CA GLY A 168 -3.97 3.84 -2.16
C GLY A 168 -4.21 4.29 -3.59
N ALA A 169 -5.23 3.73 -4.24
CA ALA A 169 -5.52 3.92 -5.66
C ALA A 169 -6.72 4.84 -5.97
N GLY A 170 -7.43 5.36 -4.96
CA GLY A 170 -8.44 6.42 -5.14
C GLY A 170 -7.79 7.74 -5.53
N PHE A 171 -8.52 8.67 -6.16
CA PHE A 171 -7.92 9.93 -6.64
C PHE A 171 -7.28 10.77 -5.53
N GLY A 172 -7.89 10.88 -4.35
CA GLY A 172 -7.28 11.55 -3.21
C GLY A 172 -6.06 10.81 -2.69
N ALA A 173 -6.17 9.48 -2.50
CA ALA A 173 -5.08 8.64 -2.04
C ALA A 173 -3.90 8.63 -3.04
N ALA A 174 -4.16 8.54 -4.35
CA ALA A 174 -3.13 8.64 -5.40
C ALA A 174 -2.50 10.04 -5.47
N SER A 175 -3.27 11.10 -5.16
CA SER A 175 -2.76 12.47 -5.14
C SER A 175 -1.73 12.69 -4.04
N VAL A 176 -1.96 12.11 -2.87
CA VAL A 176 -1.00 12.14 -1.75
C VAL A 176 0.06 11.04 -1.84
N GLY A 177 -0.14 10.02 -2.70
CA GLY A 177 0.90 9.05 -3.05
C GLY A 177 2.02 9.71 -3.86
N GLY A 178 3.25 9.20 -3.72
CA GLY A 178 4.43 9.68 -4.44
C GLY A 178 5.01 8.67 -5.43
N GLU A 179 4.50 7.44 -5.42
CA GLU A 179 4.99 6.37 -6.29
C GLU A 179 4.55 6.59 -7.74
N GLN A 180 5.52 6.63 -8.65
CA GLN A 180 5.31 6.95 -10.06
C GLN A 180 4.31 6.00 -10.73
N LEU A 181 4.35 4.72 -10.41
CA LEU A 181 3.50 3.69 -11.01
C LEU A 181 2.01 3.99 -10.83
N PHE A 182 1.62 4.50 -9.65
CA PHE A 182 0.22 4.74 -9.29
C PHE A 182 -0.26 6.16 -9.56
N ARG A 183 0.60 7.04 -10.09
CA ARG A 183 0.27 8.43 -10.39
C ARG A 183 0.75 8.91 -11.75
N SER A 184 1.08 8.00 -12.64
CA SER A 184 1.57 8.34 -13.98
C SER A 184 0.53 9.11 -14.79
N HIS A 185 1.00 9.81 -15.80
CA HIS A 185 0.25 10.71 -16.69
C HIS A 185 -1.05 10.13 -17.28
N VAL A 186 -1.19 8.81 -17.35
CA VAL A 186 -2.38 8.14 -17.91
C VAL A 186 -3.62 8.33 -17.02
N ILE A 187 -3.43 8.46 -15.71
CA ILE A 187 -4.53 8.58 -14.73
C ILE A 187 -4.72 10.02 -14.23
N GLY A 188 -3.96 10.98 -14.75
CA GLY A 188 -4.12 12.39 -14.40
C GLY A 188 -5.34 13.05 -15.07
N PRO A 189 -5.71 14.28 -14.66
CA PRO A 189 -5.10 15.02 -13.57
C PRO A 189 -5.48 14.50 -12.18
N LEU A 190 -4.52 14.43 -11.27
CA LEU A 190 -4.76 14.16 -9.87
C LEU A 190 -5.32 15.40 -9.16
N LEU A 191 -5.82 15.24 -7.92
CA LEU A 191 -6.31 16.36 -7.13
C LEU A 191 -5.17 17.33 -6.80
N SER A 192 -5.43 18.61 -6.95
CA SER A 192 -4.48 19.68 -6.62
C SER A 192 -4.31 19.85 -5.10
N GLY A 193 -3.22 20.50 -4.70
CA GLY A 193 -2.95 20.86 -3.32
C GLY A 193 -2.18 19.82 -2.53
N THR A 194 -1.43 18.95 -3.20
CA THR A 194 -0.45 18.08 -2.52
C THR A 194 0.96 18.50 -2.94
N GLU A 195 1.77 18.85 -1.95
CA GLU A 195 3.19 19.10 -2.08
C GLU A 195 3.96 17.82 -1.71
N HIS A 196 4.88 17.41 -2.58
CA HIS A 196 5.70 16.23 -2.33
C HIS A 196 7.12 16.66 -1.97
N VAL A 197 7.61 16.08 -0.88
CA VAL A 197 9.00 16.23 -0.45
C VAL A 197 9.78 14.95 -0.67
N ALA A 198 11.11 15.04 -0.70
CA ALA A 198 11.96 13.87 -0.84
C ALA A 198 11.78 12.93 0.38
N PRO A 199 11.83 11.61 0.17
CA PRO A 199 11.59 10.63 1.22
C PRO A 199 12.71 10.62 2.28
N PHE A 200 12.37 10.18 3.49
CA PHE A 200 13.33 9.86 4.53
C PHE A 200 13.89 8.45 4.28
N ALA A 201 14.98 8.35 3.54
CA ALA A 201 15.62 7.11 3.12
C ALA A 201 17.12 7.17 3.43
N CYS A 202 17.52 6.91 4.70
CA CYS A 202 18.89 7.11 5.15
C CYS A 202 19.91 6.28 4.35
N TYR A 203 19.62 5.02 4.06
CA TYR A 203 20.50 4.15 3.26
C TYR A 203 20.83 4.71 1.86
N ARG A 204 19.87 5.42 1.24
CA ARG A 204 20.04 6.14 -0.02
C ARG A 204 19.48 7.53 0.12
N CYS A 205 20.11 8.33 0.97
CA CYS A 205 19.60 9.63 1.34
C CYS A 205 19.49 10.58 0.14
N PRO A 206 18.29 11.05 -0.23
CA PRO A 206 18.10 11.94 -1.37
C PRO A 206 18.70 13.34 -1.14
N TYR A 207 19.07 13.66 0.10
CA TYR A 207 19.75 14.90 0.47
C TYR A 207 21.28 14.76 0.44
N GLY A 208 21.82 13.61 0.01
CA GLY A 208 23.25 13.39 -0.20
C GLY A 208 24.07 13.10 1.07
N TYR A 209 23.42 12.82 2.19
CA TYR A 209 24.12 12.41 3.41
C TYR A 209 24.60 10.95 3.30
N PRO A 210 25.78 10.64 3.87
CA PRO A 210 26.26 9.26 3.90
C PRO A 210 25.35 8.36 4.74
N ASP A 211 25.33 7.07 4.41
CA ASP A 211 24.63 6.08 5.21
C ASP A 211 25.45 5.76 6.47
N LEU A 212 25.06 6.38 7.55
CA LEU A 212 25.60 6.15 8.89
C LEU A 212 24.47 5.64 9.78
N ASN A 213 24.79 4.74 10.70
CA ASN A 213 23.79 4.18 11.59
C ASN A 213 23.56 5.04 12.84
N GLY A 214 22.31 5.14 13.29
CA GLY A 214 21.91 5.65 14.58
C GLY A 214 22.26 7.14 14.82
N GLU A 215 22.87 7.42 15.97
CA GLU A 215 23.16 8.78 16.42
C GLU A 215 24.12 9.52 15.50
N ALA A 216 25.14 8.85 14.95
CA ALA A 216 26.10 9.45 14.02
C ALA A 216 25.43 9.99 12.75
N GLN A 217 24.37 9.33 12.26
CA GLN A 217 23.57 9.83 11.15
C GLN A 217 22.84 11.12 11.52
N LEU A 218 22.25 11.17 12.71
CA LEU A 218 21.49 12.33 13.19
C LEU A 218 22.39 13.54 13.47
N GLU A 219 23.59 13.33 13.98
CA GLU A 219 24.58 14.40 14.21
C GLU A 219 24.95 15.12 12.91
N ILE A 220 25.12 14.37 11.81
CA ILE A 220 25.54 14.93 10.52
C ILE A 220 24.35 15.54 9.77
N CYS A 221 23.25 14.81 9.63
CA CYS A 221 22.12 15.24 8.79
C CYS A 221 21.15 16.16 9.53
N GLN A 222 21.16 16.18 10.88
CA GLN A 222 20.27 16.98 11.72
C GLN A 222 18.78 16.90 11.25
N THR A 223 18.38 15.72 10.77
CA THR A 223 17.03 15.49 10.22
C THR A 223 16.63 16.49 9.12
N THR A 224 17.51 16.76 8.16
CA THR A 224 17.27 17.69 7.04
C THR A 224 15.96 17.41 6.33
N CYS A 225 15.55 16.14 6.17
CA CYS A 225 14.26 15.73 5.59
C CYS A 225 13.07 16.33 6.37
N ALA A 226 13.11 16.32 7.69
CA ALA A 226 12.05 16.94 8.51
C ALA A 226 12.12 18.47 8.49
N SER A 227 13.33 19.04 8.46
CA SER A 227 13.53 20.48 8.36
C SER A 227 13.00 21.03 7.03
N PHE A 228 13.10 20.26 5.94
CA PHE A 228 12.54 20.65 4.65
C PHE A 228 11.01 20.68 4.67
N ILE A 229 10.36 19.78 5.41
CA ILE A 229 8.89 19.85 5.62
C ILE A 229 8.51 21.17 6.29
N ARG A 230 9.27 21.61 7.30
CA ARG A 230 9.03 22.90 7.94
C ARG A 230 9.12 24.06 6.96
N TYR A 231 10.13 24.05 6.09
CA TYR A 231 10.29 25.06 5.05
C TYR A 231 9.06 25.12 4.13
N VAL A 232 8.56 23.96 3.67
CA VAL A 232 7.36 23.89 2.83
C VAL A 232 6.12 24.40 3.57
N LEU A 233 5.94 24.04 4.86
CA LEU A 233 4.84 24.52 5.70
C LEU A 233 4.83 26.05 5.81
N GLU A 234 6.00 26.67 5.97
CA GLU A 234 6.14 28.12 6.06
C GLU A 234 5.83 28.83 4.75
N LYS A 235 6.12 28.19 3.59
CA LYS A 235 5.84 28.76 2.27
C LYS A 235 4.40 28.60 1.85
N GLU A 236 3.80 27.44 2.11
CA GLU A 236 2.43 27.11 1.69
C GLU A 236 1.36 27.74 2.60
N GLY A 237 1.59 27.79 3.91
CA GLY A 237 0.76 28.51 4.89
C GLY A 237 -0.62 27.91 5.19
N ASP A 238 -1.24 27.17 4.25
CA ASP A 238 -2.60 26.62 4.34
C ASP A 238 -2.64 25.08 4.32
N VAL A 239 -1.61 24.45 4.85
CA VAL A 239 -1.51 22.99 4.92
C VAL A 239 -2.42 22.44 6.01
N ALA A 240 -3.28 21.50 5.62
CA ALA A 240 -4.21 20.77 6.51
C ALA A 240 -3.54 19.60 7.20
N ALA A 241 -2.65 18.87 6.53
CA ALA A 241 -2.02 17.68 7.05
C ALA A 241 -0.66 17.38 6.39
N VAL A 242 0.16 16.68 7.12
CA VAL A 242 1.34 15.95 6.61
C VAL A 242 1.03 14.46 6.69
N ILE A 243 1.25 13.73 5.59
CA ILE A 243 0.98 12.30 5.49
C ILE A 243 2.31 11.57 5.29
N ALA A 244 2.58 10.60 6.15
CA ALA A 244 3.81 9.82 6.13
C ALA A 244 3.56 8.35 6.48
N GLU A 245 4.35 7.46 5.91
CA GLU A 245 4.45 6.07 6.33
C GLU A 245 5.63 5.95 7.31
N PRO A 246 5.42 5.57 8.59
CA PRO A 246 6.53 5.37 9.53
C PRO A 246 7.51 4.28 9.07
N ALA A 247 6.99 3.24 8.41
CA ALA A 247 7.75 2.23 7.70
C ALA A 247 7.21 2.19 6.26
N ARG A 248 8.05 2.49 5.30
CA ARG A 248 7.62 2.60 3.90
C ARG A 248 7.28 1.23 3.32
N ALA A 249 6.08 1.12 2.71
CA ALA A 249 5.63 -0.10 2.05
C ALA A 249 6.35 -0.31 0.70
N VAL A 250 6.64 0.78 -0.01
CA VAL A 250 7.36 0.73 -1.29
C VAL A 250 8.83 1.08 -1.05
N PRO A 251 9.77 0.16 -1.32
CA PRO A 251 11.18 0.44 -1.14
C PRO A 251 11.66 1.48 -2.16
N TYR A 252 12.50 2.39 -1.70
CA TYR A 252 13.28 3.26 -2.59
C TYR A 252 14.33 2.42 -3.31
N ILE A 253 14.18 2.25 -4.62
CA ILE A 253 15.09 1.46 -5.47
C ILE A 253 16.09 2.38 -6.17
#